data_242b48d68574092ee26de4ea0cf41366
#
_entry.id   242b48d68574092ee26de4ea0cf41366
#
_cell.length_a   1.000
_cell.length_b   1.000
_cell.length_c   1.000
_cell.angle_alpha   90.00
_cell.angle_beta   90.00
_cell.angle_gamma   90.00
#
_symmetry.space_group_name_H-M   'P 1'
#
loop_
_entity.id
_entity.type
_entity.pdbx_description
1 polymer ?
#
loop_
_entity_poly.entity_id
_entity_poly.type
_entity_poly.pdbx_seq_one_letter_code
_entity_poly.pdbx_strand_id
1 'polypeptide(L)'
;MEKRIAKMKGHYIICGIGMVGLYVVHELFLTKKPLVAIDVDEHKLELFKAHDLGEVDLIIGDATENEILWKAMIEHAKGLFATTDSDNDNIVISLTARQLNPSLRIISRCNDAKNIDKIRRAGADEVVALNFIGGLRMASEMLRPHVTKFLDMMLRDKYSPMRVEEIHVPALSPYIGKSVKEIGFKGIGNLLIIAARKANNEWIYNPYPDTIIEEGMSMIIISTPEEKELLVAVLSGETKKSV
;
A
#
# COMPACT_ATOMS: atom_id res chain seq x y z
N MET A 1 22.75 9.97 13.35
CA MET A 1 22.01 9.74 12.10
C MET A 1 22.66 8.63 11.28
N GLU A 2 23.83 8.80 10.66
CA GLU A 2 24.47 7.77 9.80
C GLU A 2 24.65 6.39 10.46
N LYS A 3 25.10 6.31 11.71
CA LYS A 3 25.22 5.05 12.46
C LYS A 3 23.87 4.35 12.70
N ARG A 4 22.75 5.09 12.71
CA ARG A 4 21.40 4.55 12.88
C ARG A 4 20.93 3.98 11.56
N ILE A 5 21.06 4.75 10.46
CA ILE A 5 20.70 4.32 9.11
C ILE A 5 21.48 3.07 8.71
N ALA A 6 22.80 3.03 8.94
CA ALA A 6 23.64 1.88 8.59
C ALA A 6 23.22 0.53 9.23
N LYS A 7 22.36 0.55 10.22
CA LYS A 7 21.82 -0.65 10.89
C LYS A 7 20.39 -0.97 10.50
N MET A 8 19.76 -0.13 9.69
CA MET A 8 18.36 -0.32 9.30
C MET A 8 18.18 -1.49 8.33
N LYS A 9 17.11 -2.25 8.56
CA LYS A 9 16.65 -3.31 7.66
C LYS A 9 15.12 -3.30 7.59
N GLY A 10 14.58 -3.62 6.43
CA GLY A 10 13.14 -3.66 6.23
C GLY A 10 12.44 -2.30 6.34
N HIS A 11 13.23 -1.21 6.22
CA HIS A 11 12.75 0.17 6.25
C HIS A 11 12.23 0.63 4.89
N TYR A 12 11.62 1.80 4.88
CA TYR A 12 11.13 2.47 3.66
C TYR A 12 11.99 3.69 3.38
N ILE A 13 12.27 3.94 2.09
CA ILE A 13 13.02 5.11 1.61
C ILE A 13 12.04 6.04 0.92
N ILE A 14 12.06 7.34 1.26
CA ILE A 14 11.23 8.36 0.64
C ILE A 14 12.14 9.37 -0.04
N CYS A 15 12.08 9.43 -1.37
CA CYS A 15 12.89 10.31 -2.20
C CYS A 15 12.06 11.53 -2.63
N GLY A 16 12.41 12.70 -2.10
CA GLY A 16 11.70 13.96 -2.31
C GLY A 16 10.65 14.23 -1.22
N ILE A 17 10.97 15.18 -0.33
CA ILE A 17 10.11 15.60 0.80
C ILE A 17 9.39 16.91 0.44
N GLY A 18 8.75 16.90 -0.73
CA GLY A 18 7.73 17.87 -1.06
C GLY A 18 6.43 17.56 -0.32
N MET A 19 5.32 18.17 -0.73
CA MET A 19 4.02 17.98 -0.07
C MET A 19 3.62 16.50 -0.02
N VAL A 20 3.79 15.78 -1.13
CA VAL A 20 3.42 14.34 -1.22
C VAL A 20 4.32 13.48 -0.34
N GLY A 21 5.64 13.67 -0.44
CA GLY A 21 6.60 12.93 0.37
C GLY A 21 6.39 13.12 1.86
N LEU A 22 6.05 14.36 2.29
CA LEU A 22 5.73 14.65 3.67
C LEU A 22 4.51 13.87 4.18
N TYR A 23 3.44 13.75 3.38
CA TYR A 23 2.30 12.91 3.74
C TYR A 23 2.66 11.42 3.83
N VAL A 24 3.52 10.92 2.94
CA VAL A 24 4.02 9.54 3.01
C VAL A 24 4.83 9.32 4.29
N VAL A 25 5.75 10.24 4.63
CA VAL A 25 6.52 10.20 5.88
C VAL A 25 5.59 10.17 7.08
N HIS A 26 4.58 11.07 7.11
CA HIS A 26 3.61 11.16 8.20
C HIS A 26 2.85 9.84 8.41
N GLU A 27 2.35 9.23 7.34
CA GLU A 27 1.61 7.96 7.42
C GLU A 27 2.50 6.80 7.89
N LEU A 28 3.74 6.71 7.40
CA LEU A 28 4.70 5.70 7.84
C LEU A 28 5.08 5.90 9.32
N PHE A 29 5.25 7.13 9.75
CA PHE A 29 5.53 7.48 11.14
C PHE A 29 4.38 7.08 12.07
N LEU A 30 3.14 7.45 11.74
CA LEU A 30 1.95 7.08 12.52
C LEU A 30 1.76 5.56 12.62
N THR A 31 2.14 4.83 11.57
CA THR A 31 2.05 3.37 11.53
C THR A 31 3.31 2.69 12.10
N LYS A 32 4.23 3.47 12.70
CA LYS A 32 5.47 3.01 13.32
C LYS A 32 6.35 2.17 12.38
N LYS A 33 6.40 2.55 11.11
CA LYS A 33 7.28 1.91 10.13
C LYS A 33 8.65 2.59 10.13
N PRO A 34 9.76 1.84 10.16
CA PRO A 34 11.09 2.43 10.04
C PRO A 34 11.25 3.07 8.66
N LEU A 35 11.77 4.28 8.60
CA LEU A 35 11.90 5.03 7.36
C LEU A 35 13.15 5.92 7.34
N VAL A 36 13.62 6.20 6.12
CA VAL A 36 14.68 7.17 5.81
C VAL A 36 14.16 8.09 4.73
N ALA A 37 14.26 9.39 4.95
CA ALA A 37 13.92 10.42 3.97
C ALA A 37 15.17 10.90 3.23
N ILE A 38 15.03 11.26 1.97
CA ILE A 38 16.08 11.85 1.13
C ILE A 38 15.52 13.12 0.49
N ASP A 39 16.22 14.23 0.64
CA ASP A 39 15.89 15.47 -0.07
C ASP A 39 17.18 16.28 -0.30
N VAL A 40 17.20 17.11 -1.33
CA VAL A 40 18.30 18.03 -1.62
C VAL A 40 18.32 19.24 -0.69
N ASP A 41 17.18 19.55 -0.06
CA ASP A 41 16.97 20.71 0.79
C ASP A 41 17.07 20.34 2.28
N GLU A 42 18.09 20.85 2.96
CA GLU A 42 18.32 20.63 4.39
C GLU A 42 17.22 21.22 5.29
N HIS A 43 16.50 22.26 4.82
CA HIS A 43 15.41 22.87 5.57
C HIS A 43 14.19 21.95 5.75
N LYS A 44 14.16 20.79 5.08
CA LYS A 44 13.10 19.77 5.27
C LYS A 44 13.06 19.20 6.69
N LEU A 45 14.16 19.25 7.44
CA LEU A 45 14.18 18.89 8.87
C LEU A 45 13.25 19.79 9.70
N GLU A 46 13.10 21.05 9.33
CA GLU A 46 12.20 21.98 10.02
C GLU A 46 10.73 21.60 9.81
N LEU A 47 10.39 21.06 8.62
CA LEU A 47 9.05 20.54 8.35
C LEU A 47 8.71 19.34 9.24
N PHE A 48 9.67 18.47 9.49
CA PHE A 48 9.44 17.33 10.39
C PHE A 48 9.16 17.78 11.82
N LYS A 49 9.88 18.78 12.30
CA LYS A 49 9.62 19.39 13.62
C LYS A 49 8.26 20.06 13.67
N ALA A 50 7.91 20.83 12.64
CA ALA A 50 6.62 21.52 12.55
C ALA A 50 5.41 20.58 12.54
N HIS A 51 5.60 19.35 12.04
CA HIS A 51 4.56 18.31 11.96
C HIS A 51 4.63 17.27 13.08
N ASP A 52 5.44 17.51 14.12
CA ASP A 52 5.59 16.60 15.28
C ASP A 52 5.97 15.15 14.91
N LEU A 53 6.77 15.02 13.83
CA LEU A 53 7.17 13.72 13.26
C LEU A 53 8.36 13.08 13.99
N GLY A 54 8.76 13.66 15.14
CA GLY A 54 9.86 13.12 15.91
C GLY A 54 11.21 13.20 15.19
N GLU A 55 12.08 12.24 15.47
CA GLU A 55 13.38 12.12 14.81
C GLU A 55 13.29 11.22 13.56
N VAL A 56 12.82 11.78 12.44
CA VAL A 56 12.94 11.12 11.13
C VAL A 56 14.38 11.25 10.64
N ASP A 57 14.98 10.15 10.17
CA ASP A 57 16.31 10.18 9.55
C ASP A 57 16.20 10.81 8.15
N LEU A 58 16.92 11.94 7.94
CA LEU A 58 17.00 12.64 6.66
C LEU A 58 18.41 12.61 6.10
N ILE A 59 18.58 12.12 4.90
CA ILE A 59 19.81 12.23 4.11
C ILE A 59 19.65 13.42 3.17
N ILE A 60 20.62 14.36 3.25
CA ILE A 60 20.67 15.48 2.31
C ILE A 60 21.46 15.02 1.07
N GLY A 61 20.81 15.06 -0.08
CA GLY A 61 21.41 14.68 -1.35
C GLY A 61 20.40 14.44 -2.45
N ASP A 62 20.93 14.24 -3.66
CA ASP A 62 20.14 13.93 -4.85
C ASP A 62 19.83 12.42 -4.91
N ALA A 63 18.56 12.05 -4.79
CA ALA A 63 18.14 10.66 -4.82
C ALA A 63 18.28 9.98 -6.19
N THR A 64 18.64 10.72 -7.25
CA THR A 64 18.99 10.13 -8.55
C THR A 64 20.38 9.50 -8.55
N GLU A 65 21.24 9.83 -7.56
CA GLU A 65 22.60 9.34 -7.43
C GLU A 65 22.64 8.02 -6.65
N ASN A 66 23.40 7.05 -7.18
CA ASN A 66 23.58 5.73 -6.55
C ASN A 66 24.11 5.84 -5.12
N GLU A 67 25.08 6.73 -4.89
CA GLU A 67 25.73 6.91 -3.59
C GLU A 67 24.75 7.33 -2.50
N ILE A 68 23.77 8.14 -2.83
CA ILE A 68 22.74 8.61 -1.91
C ILE A 68 21.80 7.46 -1.53
N LEU A 69 21.39 6.65 -2.51
CA LEU A 69 20.58 5.48 -2.26
C LEU A 69 21.33 4.40 -1.46
N TRP A 70 22.64 4.23 -1.67
CA TRP A 70 23.47 3.35 -0.84
C TRP A 70 23.56 3.86 0.60
N LYS A 71 23.74 5.17 0.82
CA LYS A 71 23.70 5.75 2.17
C LYS A 71 22.37 5.49 2.88
N ALA A 72 21.28 5.40 2.11
CA ALA A 72 19.96 5.03 2.62
C ALA A 72 19.77 3.52 2.81
N MET A 73 20.81 2.69 2.64
CA MET A 73 20.79 1.23 2.81
C MET A 73 19.75 0.54 1.91
N ILE A 74 19.65 0.95 0.64
CA ILE A 74 18.65 0.48 -0.30
C ILE A 74 18.61 -1.04 -0.47
N GLU A 75 19.76 -1.73 -0.36
CA GLU A 75 19.85 -3.18 -0.46
C GLU A 75 19.06 -3.91 0.63
N HIS A 76 18.85 -3.25 1.78
CA HIS A 76 18.13 -3.78 2.92
C HIS A 76 16.75 -3.17 3.12
N ALA A 77 16.34 -2.26 2.23
CA ALA A 77 15.04 -1.61 2.28
C ALA A 77 13.91 -2.56 1.84
N LYS A 78 12.72 -2.35 2.39
CA LYS A 78 11.49 -3.06 2.02
C LYS A 78 10.76 -2.37 0.87
N GLY A 79 10.87 -1.06 0.76
CA GLY A 79 10.21 -0.29 -0.29
C GLY A 79 10.79 1.10 -0.45
N LEU A 80 10.53 1.69 -1.62
CA LEU A 80 10.95 3.04 -1.96
C LEU A 80 9.77 3.81 -2.55
N PHE A 81 9.65 5.07 -2.16
CA PHE A 81 8.73 6.04 -2.72
C PHE A 81 9.52 7.12 -3.47
N ALA A 82 9.34 7.21 -4.79
CA ALA A 82 9.86 8.30 -5.61
C ALA A 82 8.79 9.39 -5.69
N THR A 83 8.95 10.46 -4.92
CA THR A 83 7.94 11.51 -4.69
C THR A 83 8.42 12.91 -5.02
N THR A 84 9.46 13.03 -5.85
CA THR A 84 9.94 14.33 -6.33
C THR A 84 8.90 15.02 -7.22
N ASP A 85 9.05 16.32 -7.44
CA ASP A 85 8.16 17.08 -8.33
C ASP A 85 8.48 16.87 -9.83
N SER A 86 9.58 16.18 -10.14
CA SER A 86 10.05 15.90 -11.50
C SER A 86 9.78 14.43 -11.88
N ASP A 87 8.96 14.22 -12.92
CA ASP A 87 8.75 12.88 -13.47
C ASP A 87 10.05 12.25 -14.00
N ASN A 88 10.98 13.07 -14.53
CA ASN A 88 12.27 12.59 -15.00
C ASN A 88 13.13 12.07 -13.84
N ASP A 89 13.19 12.79 -12.72
CA ASP A 89 13.93 12.34 -11.55
C ASP A 89 13.29 11.05 -10.97
N ASN A 90 11.96 10.99 -10.94
CA ASN A 90 11.25 9.79 -10.49
C ASN A 90 11.52 8.57 -11.41
N ILE A 91 11.71 8.78 -12.72
CA ILE A 91 12.16 7.73 -13.67
C ILE A 91 13.56 7.27 -13.29
N VAL A 92 14.52 8.20 -13.11
CA VAL A 92 15.91 7.87 -12.77
C VAL A 92 15.99 7.17 -11.42
N ILE A 93 15.32 7.69 -10.40
CA ILE A 93 15.24 7.08 -9.07
C ILE A 93 14.69 5.64 -9.16
N SER A 94 13.61 5.43 -9.90
CA SER A 94 13.00 4.11 -10.04
C SER A 94 13.92 3.12 -10.73
N LEU A 95 14.61 3.56 -11.79
CA LEU A 95 15.58 2.75 -12.55
C LEU A 95 16.76 2.37 -11.68
N THR A 96 17.36 3.34 -11.01
CA THR A 96 18.52 3.16 -10.13
C THR A 96 18.17 2.25 -8.96
N ALA A 97 17.03 2.50 -8.32
CA ALA A 97 16.55 1.69 -7.20
C ALA A 97 16.32 0.22 -7.59
N ARG A 98 15.74 -0.03 -8.76
CA ARG A 98 15.52 -1.39 -9.29
C ARG A 98 16.83 -2.11 -9.60
N GLN A 99 17.82 -1.38 -10.13
CA GLN A 99 19.15 -1.94 -10.39
C GLN A 99 19.91 -2.30 -9.12
N LEU A 100 19.81 -1.45 -8.07
CA LEU A 100 20.48 -1.66 -6.79
C LEU A 100 19.80 -2.73 -5.93
N ASN A 101 18.47 -2.85 -6.02
CA ASN A 101 17.70 -3.86 -5.29
C ASN A 101 16.56 -4.40 -6.19
N PRO A 102 16.78 -5.54 -6.88
CA PRO A 102 15.78 -6.12 -7.78
C PRO A 102 14.47 -6.54 -7.12
N SER A 103 14.48 -6.80 -5.81
CA SER A 103 13.29 -7.23 -5.05
C SER A 103 12.54 -6.06 -4.38
N LEU A 104 13.06 -4.85 -4.47
CA LEU A 104 12.49 -3.67 -3.82
C LEU A 104 11.11 -3.34 -4.40
N ARG A 105 10.12 -3.10 -3.52
CA ARG A 105 8.86 -2.53 -3.97
C ARG A 105 8.98 -1.03 -4.18
N ILE A 106 8.73 -0.56 -5.39
CA ILE A 106 8.91 0.84 -5.79
C ILE A 106 7.56 1.43 -6.16
N ILE A 107 7.17 2.49 -5.45
CA ILE A 107 5.98 3.30 -5.75
C ILE A 107 6.45 4.67 -6.24
N SER A 108 6.01 5.10 -7.40
CA SER A 108 6.42 6.38 -7.97
C SER A 108 5.25 7.32 -8.19
N ARG A 109 5.45 8.58 -7.83
CA ARG A 109 4.58 9.68 -8.23
C ARG A 109 4.76 9.96 -9.73
N CYS A 110 3.67 10.36 -10.36
CA CYS A 110 3.65 10.85 -11.72
C CYS A 110 2.79 12.11 -11.81
N ASN A 111 3.29 13.15 -12.47
CA ASN A 111 2.55 14.40 -12.69
C ASN A 111 1.83 14.39 -14.04
N ASP A 112 2.51 13.96 -15.12
CA ASP A 112 1.93 13.84 -16.45
C ASP A 112 1.63 12.38 -16.78
N ALA A 113 0.36 12.05 -16.98
CA ALA A 113 -0.10 10.69 -17.30
C ALA A 113 0.62 10.02 -18.48
N LYS A 114 1.22 10.83 -19.40
CA LYS A 114 2.05 10.32 -20.52
C LYS A 114 3.33 9.61 -20.05
N ASN A 115 3.77 9.88 -18.83
CA ASN A 115 4.98 9.30 -18.27
C ASN A 115 4.74 8.01 -17.46
N ILE A 116 3.49 7.62 -17.21
CA ILE A 116 3.13 6.42 -16.43
C ILE A 116 3.88 5.19 -16.96
N ASP A 117 3.78 4.92 -18.26
CA ASP A 117 4.42 3.74 -18.85
C ASP A 117 5.95 3.81 -18.82
N LYS A 118 6.53 5.01 -18.92
CA LYS A 118 7.97 5.20 -18.81
C LYS A 118 8.47 4.89 -17.40
N ILE A 119 7.78 5.42 -16.37
CA ILE A 119 8.11 5.20 -14.96
C ILE A 119 7.96 3.72 -14.61
N ARG A 120 6.90 3.06 -15.11
CA ARG A 120 6.69 1.61 -14.90
C ARG A 120 7.81 0.80 -15.55
N ARG A 121 8.18 1.11 -16.79
CA ARG A 121 9.31 0.45 -17.49
C ARG A 121 10.66 0.72 -16.85
N ALA A 122 10.81 1.85 -16.16
CA ALA A 122 12.00 2.16 -15.37
C ALA A 122 12.12 1.33 -14.09
N GLY A 123 11.10 0.56 -13.74
CA GLY A 123 11.15 -0.38 -12.62
C GLY A 123 10.18 -0.10 -11.46
N ALA A 124 9.32 0.91 -11.56
CA ALA A 124 8.28 1.12 -10.57
C ALA A 124 7.23 0.00 -10.66
N ASP A 125 6.87 -0.58 -9.50
CA ASP A 125 5.80 -1.58 -9.39
C ASP A 125 4.43 -0.92 -9.50
N GLU A 126 4.32 0.32 -9.00
CA GLU A 126 3.09 1.10 -9.07
C GLU A 126 3.38 2.57 -9.36
N VAL A 127 2.53 3.20 -10.16
CA VAL A 127 2.67 4.61 -10.55
C VAL A 127 1.39 5.36 -10.21
N VAL A 128 1.52 6.39 -9.38
CA VAL A 128 0.41 7.18 -8.86
C VAL A 128 0.34 8.53 -9.58
N ALA A 129 -0.59 8.66 -10.53
CA ALA A 129 -0.83 9.90 -11.27
C ALA A 129 -1.73 10.84 -10.44
N LEU A 130 -1.14 11.67 -9.60
CA LEU A 130 -1.85 12.48 -8.60
C LEU A 130 -2.87 13.44 -9.20
N ASN A 131 -2.50 14.15 -10.27
CA ASN A 131 -3.39 15.11 -10.91
C ASN A 131 -4.64 14.43 -11.48
N PHE A 132 -4.48 13.25 -12.06
CA PHE A 132 -5.58 12.43 -12.57
C PHE A 132 -6.49 11.95 -11.44
N ILE A 133 -5.89 11.35 -10.40
CA ILE A 133 -6.64 10.85 -9.24
C ILE A 133 -7.35 12.00 -8.51
N GLY A 134 -6.66 13.13 -8.31
CA GLY A 134 -7.24 14.32 -7.67
C GLY A 134 -8.43 14.89 -8.47
N GLY A 135 -8.27 15.00 -9.79
CA GLY A 135 -9.36 15.46 -10.66
C GLY A 135 -10.59 14.54 -10.64
N LEU A 136 -10.38 13.22 -10.74
CA LEU A 136 -11.46 12.24 -10.62
C LEU A 136 -12.13 12.30 -9.24
N ARG A 137 -11.35 12.51 -8.18
CA ARG A 137 -11.89 12.64 -6.83
C ARG A 137 -12.79 13.86 -6.70
N MET A 138 -12.33 15.03 -7.16
CA MET A 138 -13.12 16.28 -7.15
C MET A 138 -14.43 16.11 -7.93
N ALA A 139 -14.37 15.53 -9.13
CA ALA A 139 -15.57 15.23 -9.93
C ALA A 139 -16.52 14.26 -9.19
N SER A 140 -15.99 13.24 -8.54
CA SER A 140 -16.78 12.27 -7.78
C SER A 140 -17.45 12.90 -6.57
N GLU A 141 -16.78 13.82 -5.86
CA GLU A 141 -17.38 14.57 -4.75
C GLU A 141 -18.57 15.41 -5.21
N MET A 142 -18.48 16.02 -6.40
CA MET A 142 -19.58 16.80 -6.95
C MET A 142 -20.77 15.91 -7.42
N LEU A 143 -20.47 14.80 -8.09
CA LEU A 143 -21.49 13.98 -8.75
C LEU A 143 -22.08 12.90 -7.83
N ARG A 144 -21.32 12.40 -6.87
CA ARG A 144 -21.66 11.24 -6.02
C ARG A 144 -21.14 11.39 -4.59
N PRO A 145 -21.50 12.47 -3.86
CA PRO A 145 -20.91 12.78 -2.56
C PRO A 145 -21.12 11.69 -1.50
N HIS A 146 -22.26 11.00 -1.54
CA HIS A 146 -22.54 9.91 -0.59
C HIS A 146 -21.68 8.66 -0.85
N VAL A 147 -21.37 8.38 -2.13
CA VAL A 147 -20.50 7.25 -2.50
C VAL A 147 -19.07 7.51 -2.06
N THR A 148 -18.55 8.72 -2.32
CA THR A 148 -17.19 9.10 -1.92
C THR A 148 -17.03 9.08 -0.41
N LYS A 149 -17.99 9.64 0.33
CA LYS A 149 -17.99 9.62 1.80
C LYS A 149 -18.05 8.20 2.35
N PHE A 150 -18.88 7.33 1.76
CA PHE A 150 -18.96 5.92 2.14
C PHE A 150 -17.62 5.21 1.95
N LEU A 151 -16.97 5.39 0.78
CA LEU A 151 -15.68 4.76 0.49
C LEU A 151 -14.58 5.26 1.43
N ASP A 152 -14.54 6.56 1.76
CA ASP A 152 -13.58 7.09 2.73
C ASP A 152 -13.76 6.47 4.10
N MET A 153 -14.99 6.38 4.56
CA MET A 153 -15.30 5.76 5.84
C MET A 153 -14.88 4.28 5.87
N MET A 154 -15.13 3.54 4.78
CA MET A 154 -14.79 2.12 4.68
C MET A 154 -13.28 1.86 4.56
N LEU A 155 -12.50 2.77 3.94
CA LEU A 155 -11.08 2.56 3.65
C LEU A 155 -10.15 3.23 4.66
N ARG A 156 -10.56 4.32 5.31
CA ARG A 156 -9.66 5.20 6.07
C ARG A 156 -10.02 5.37 7.54
N ASP A 157 -11.27 5.18 7.91
CA ASP A 157 -11.71 5.41 9.28
C ASP A 157 -11.30 4.23 10.18
N LYS A 158 -10.28 4.45 11.00
CA LYS A 158 -9.80 3.47 11.99
C LYS A 158 -10.83 3.17 13.08
N TYR A 159 -11.81 4.02 13.25
CA TYR A 159 -12.87 3.88 14.25
C TYR A 159 -14.17 3.31 13.66
N SER A 160 -14.25 3.13 12.34
CA SER A 160 -15.41 2.48 11.72
C SER A 160 -15.48 1.02 12.17
N PRO A 161 -16.64 0.55 12.66
CA PRO A 161 -16.84 -0.85 13.00
C PRO A 161 -16.74 -1.75 11.77
N MET A 162 -17.13 -1.25 10.58
CA MET A 162 -17.11 -1.98 9.31
C MET A 162 -16.01 -1.42 8.40
N ARG A 163 -15.25 -2.31 7.77
CA ARG A 163 -14.13 -1.94 6.86
C ARG A 163 -14.15 -2.80 5.61
N VAL A 164 -13.58 -2.23 4.53
CA VAL A 164 -13.20 -3.02 3.36
C VAL A 164 -11.84 -3.64 3.63
N GLU A 165 -11.77 -4.95 3.59
CA GLU A 165 -10.58 -5.73 3.90
C GLU A 165 -10.28 -6.73 2.76
N GLU A 166 -9.01 -7.07 2.59
CA GLU A 166 -8.58 -8.14 1.69
C GLU A 166 -8.20 -9.38 2.52
N ILE A 167 -8.67 -10.53 2.08
CA ILE A 167 -8.33 -11.83 2.65
C ILE A 167 -7.79 -12.71 1.55
N HIS A 168 -6.63 -13.34 1.79
CA HIS A 168 -6.07 -14.34 0.90
C HIS A 168 -6.53 -15.73 1.34
N VAL A 169 -6.96 -16.54 0.39
CA VAL A 169 -7.27 -17.95 0.64
C VAL A 169 -5.94 -18.70 0.86
N PRO A 170 -5.74 -19.33 2.04
CA PRO A 170 -4.52 -20.07 2.32
C PRO A 170 -4.33 -21.22 1.33
N ALA A 171 -3.08 -21.50 0.94
CA ALA A 171 -2.75 -22.57 -0.02
C ALA A 171 -3.23 -23.96 0.40
N LEU A 172 -3.37 -24.21 1.71
CA LEU A 172 -3.88 -25.47 2.27
C LEU A 172 -5.31 -25.34 2.80
N SER A 173 -6.08 -24.36 2.32
CA SER A 173 -7.45 -24.16 2.76
C SER A 173 -8.33 -25.38 2.44
N PRO A 174 -9.11 -25.89 3.41
CA PRO A 174 -10.05 -26.99 3.18
C PRO A 174 -11.24 -26.59 2.30
N TYR A 175 -11.32 -25.31 1.93
CA TYR A 175 -12.36 -24.75 1.06
C TYR A 175 -11.95 -24.63 -0.41
N ILE A 176 -10.71 -24.92 -0.78
CA ILE A 176 -10.30 -24.98 -2.19
C ILE A 176 -11.13 -26.06 -2.90
N GLY A 177 -11.71 -25.69 -4.03
CA GLY A 177 -12.62 -26.53 -4.80
C GLY A 177 -14.06 -26.54 -4.31
N LYS A 178 -14.36 -25.90 -3.18
CA LYS A 178 -15.73 -25.73 -2.66
C LYS A 178 -16.32 -24.40 -3.10
N SER A 179 -17.63 -24.28 -3.01
CA SER A 179 -18.33 -23.02 -3.30
C SER A 179 -18.30 -22.06 -2.11
N VAL A 180 -18.43 -20.75 -2.39
CA VAL A 180 -18.50 -19.71 -1.36
C VAL A 180 -19.57 -19.99 -0.32
N LYS A 181 -20.73 -20.51 -0.70
CA LYS A 181 -21.81 -20.88 0.25
C LYS A 181 -21.39 -21.96 1.26
N GLU A 182 -20.43 -22.82 0.90
CA GLU A 182 -19.96 -23.90 1.78
C GLU A 182 -19.05 -23.40 2.90
N ILE A 183 -18.55 -22.16 2.84
CA ILE A 183 -17.86 -21.52 3.97
C ILE A 183 -18.80 -21.48 5.20
N GLY A 184 -20.10 -21.32 4.96
CA GLY A 184 -21.09 -21.33 6.05
C GLY A 184 -20.94 -20.13 6.96
N PHE A 185 -21.29 -18.94 6.47
CA PHE A 185 -21.15 -17.67 7.22
C PHE A 185 -21.97 -17.59 8.51
N LYS A 186 -22.87 -18.56 8.78
CA LYS A 186 -23.57 -18.70 10.06
C LYS A 186 -22.54 -18.93 11.17
N GLY A 187 -22.37 -17.93 12.05
CA GLY A 187 -21.40 -17.96 13.15
C GLY A 187 -20.14 -17.13 12.91
N ILE A 188 -19.93 -16.59 11.70
CA ILE A 188 -18.86 -15.62 11.43
C ILE A 188 -19.39 -14.20 11.65
N GLY A 189 -20.65 -13.93 11.27
CA GLY A 189 -21.27 -12.61 11.38
C GLY A 189 -22.00 -12.20 10.10
N ASN A 190 -22.17 -10.89 9.90
CA ASN A 190 -22.87 -10.31 8.77
C ASN A 190 -21.89 -9.69 7.76
N LEU A 191 -20.84 -10.41 7.40
CA LEU A 191 -19.87 -9.95 6.42
C LEU A 191 -20.42 -10.06 4.98
N LEU A 192 -19.93 -9.21 4.09
CA LEU A 192 -20.29 -9.19 2.68
C LEU A 192 -19.05 -9.38 1.81
N ILE A 193 -19.05 -10.36 0.93
CA ILE A 193 -18.02 -10.49 -0.11
C ILE A 193 -18.44 -9.65 -1.30
N ILE A 194 -17.67 -8.59 -1.60
CA ILE A 194 -17.97 -7.66 -2.72
C ILE A 194 -17.24 -8.03 -4.00
N ALA A 195 -16.08 -8.65 -3.90
CA ALA A 195 -15.34 -9.15 -5.05
C ALA A 195 -14.40 -10.29 -4.66
N ALA A 196 -13.98 -11.06 -5.64
CA ALA A 196 -12.88 -12.01 -5.53
C ALA A 196 -11.91 -11.81 -6.69
N ARG A 197 -10.61 -12.06 -6.47
CA ARG A 197 -9.57 -11.99 -7.49
C ARG A 197 -8.88 -13.34 -7.56
N LYS A 198 -8.85 -13.95 -8.75
CA LYS A 198 -8.16 -15.20 -9.01
C LYS A 198 -6.63 -15.01 -9.07
N ALA A 199 -5.89 -16.08 -9.00
CA ALA A 199 -4.42 -16.07 -9.13
C ALA A 199 -3.93 -15.50 -10.47
N ASN A 200 -4.71 -15.61 -11.55
CA ASN A 200 -4.44 -15.03 -12.87
C ASN A 200 -4.80 -13.54 -12.98
N ASN A 201 -5.13 -12.87 -11.85
CA ASN A 201 -5.58 -11.48 -11.75
C ASN A 201 -6.98 -11.19 -12.35
N GLU A 202 -7.76 -12.19 -12.67
CA GLU A 202 -9.16 -12.02 -13.08
C GLU A 202 -10.03 -11.64 -11.89
N TRP A 203 -10.88 -10.62 -12.05
CA TRP A 203 -11.82 -10.17 -11.03
C TRP A 203 -13.20 -10.77 -11.22
N ILE A 204 -13.79 -11.25 -10.14
CA ILE A 204 -15.19 -11.68 -10.03
C ILE A 204 -15.88 -10.67 -9.12
N TYR A 205 -16.71 -9.80 -9.67
CA TYR A 205 -17.49 -8.85 -8.88
C TYR A 205 -18.80 -9.50 -8.41
N ASN A 206 -19.17 -9.24 -7.15
CA ASN A 206 -20.35 -9.82 -6.54
C ASN A 206 -20.45 -11.36 -6.75
N PRO A 207 -19.47 -12.11 -6.21
CA PRO A 207 -19.42 -13.57 -6.46
C PRO A 207 -20.70 -14.25 -6.02
N TYR A 208 -21.21 -15.12 -6.88
CA TYR A 208 -22.41 -15.91 -6.57
C TYR A 208 -22.11 -16.93 -5.45
N PRO A 209 -23.14 -17.37 -4.70
CA PRO A 209 -22.95 -18.41 -3.68
C PRO A 209 -22.29 -19.69 -4.18
N ASP A 210 -22.47 -20.02 -5.46
CA ASP A 210 -21.89 -21.20 -6.14
C ASP A 210 -20.51 -20.93 -6.75
N THR A 211 -19.93 -19.72 -6.60
CA THR A 211 -18.57 -19.42 -7.06
C THR A 211 -17.58 -20.33 -6.36
N ILE A 212 -16.72 -21.00 -7.13
CA ILE A 212 -15.72 -21.94 -6.61
C ILE A 212 -14.52 -21.16 -6.07
N ILE A 213 -14.05 -21.57 -4.91
CA ILE A 213 -12.86 -21.04 -4.26
C ILE A 213 -11.64 -21.74 -4.87
N GLU A 214 -10.74 -20.95 -5.44
CA GLU A 214 -9.53 -21.43 -6.11
C GLU A 214 -8.28 -21.12 -5.24
N GLU A 215 -7.23 -21.90 -5.42
CA GLU A 215 -5.93 -21.63 -4.80
C GLU A 215 -5.38 -20.27 -5.27
N GLY A 216 -4.80 -19.50 -4.33
CA GLY A 216 -4.28 -18.17 -4.62
C GLY A 216 -5.35 -17.09 -4.84
N MET A 217 -6.63 -17.41 -4.61
CA MET A 217 -7.72 -16.43 -4.67
C MET A 217 -7.63 -15.47 -3.49
N SER A 218 -7.94 -14.19 -3.76
CA SER A 218 -8.17 -13.16 -2.73
C SER A 218 -9.63 -12.75 -2.74
N MET A 219 -10.18 -12.45 -1.57
CA MET A 219 -11.55 -11.94 -1.42
C MET A 219 -11.51 -10.53 -0.85
N ILE A 220 -12.28 -9.62 -1.44
CA ILE A 220 -12.54 -8.30 -0.88
C ILE A 220 -13.85 -8.36 -0.14
N ILE A 221 -13.83 -8.06 1.14
CA ILE A 221 -14.99 -8.16 2.03
C ILE A 221 -15.28 -6.83 2.71
N ILE A 222 -16.52 -6.66 3.14
CA ILE A 222 -16.90 -5.67 4.15
C ILE A 222 -17.20 -6.45 5.42
N SER A 223 -16.47 -6.16 6.50
CA SER A 223 -16.58 -6.87 7.77
C SER A 223 -16.07 -6.02 8.93
N THR A 224 -16.36 -6.44 10.16
CA THR A 224 -15.61 -5.97 11.32
C THR A 224 -14.26 -6.69 11.40
N PRO A 225 -13.30 -6.17 12.19
CA PRO A 225 -12.02 -6.86 12.43
C PRO A 225 -12.20 -8.27 13.00
N GLU A 226 -13.15 -8.45 13.90
CA GLU A 226 -13.45 -9.73 14.54
C GLU A 226 -14.00 -10.74 13.52
N GLU A 227 -14.92 -10.31 12.65
CA GLU A 227 -15.48 -11.15 11.60
C GLU A 227 -14.39 -11.56 10.57
N LYS A 228 -13.46 -10.64 10.25
CA LYS A 228 -12.28 -10.95 9.40
C LYS A 228 -11.43 -12.05 10.01
N GLU A 229 -11.06 -11.92 11.30
CA GLU A 229 -10.26 -12.93 12.01
C GLU A 229 -10.97 -14.29 12.03
N LEU A 230 -12.28 -14.29 12.24
CA LEU A 230 -13.10 -15.50 12.20
C LEU A 230 -13.06 -16.15 10.81
N LEU A 231 -13.24 -15.37 9.76
CA LEU A 231 -13.21 -15.89 8.39
C LEU A 231 -11.84 -16.43 8.03
N VAL A 232 -10.75 -15.77 8.42
CA VAL A 232 -9.37 -16.25 8.20
C VAL A 232 -9.16 -17.59 8.90
N ALA A 233 -9.59 -17.74 10.14
CA ALA A 233 -9.51 -18.99 10.90
C ALA A 233 -10.28 -20.13 10.22
N VAL A 234 -11.51 -19.84 9.76
CA VAL A 234 -12.32 -20.82 9.02
C VAL A 234 -11.64 -21.24 7.74
N LEU A 235 -11.15 -20.28 6.92
CA LEU A 235 -10.45 -20.57 5.68
C LEU A 235 -9.13 -21.33 5.89
N SER A 236 -8.50 -21.20 7.04
CA SER A 236 -7.32 -21.97 7.44
C SER A 236 -7.64 -23.36 7.98
N GLY A 237 -8.92 -23.70 8.14
CA GLY A 237 -9.33 -24.97 8.73
C GLY A 237 -9.18 -25.04 10.25
N GLU A 238 -8.94 -23.91 10.89
CA GLU A 238 -8.91 -23.82 12.35
C GLU A 238 -10.33 -23.87 12.88
N THR A 239 -10.71 -25.00 13.43
CA THR A 239 -12.00 -25.16 14.14
C THR A 239 -11.95 -24.35 15.42
N LYS A 240 -12.71 -23.27 15.54
CA LYS A 240 -12.95 -22.68 16.87
C LYS A 240 -13.63 -23.73 17.76
N LYS A 241 -12.96 -24.07 18.84
CA LYS A 241 -13.65 -24.66 20.00
C LYS A 241 -14.70 -23.64 20.43
N SER A 242 -15.97 -23.99 20.27
CA SER A 242 -17.10 -23.25 20.85
C SER A 242 -16.83 -23.03 22.34
N VAL A 243 -16.80 -21.75 22.75
CA VAL A 243 -16.95 -21.38 24.15
C VAL A 243 -18.43 -21.24 24.45
#